data_c478c5154e0d4312611508561cca868b
#
_entry.id   c478c5154e0d4312611508561cca868b
#
_cell.length_a   1.000
_cell.length_b   1.000
_cell.length_c   1.000
_cell.angle_alpha   90.00
_cell.angle_beta   90.00
_cell.angle_gamma   90.00
#
_symmetry.space_group_name_H-M   'P 1'
#
loop_
_entity.id
_entity.type
_entity.pdbx_description
1 polymer ?
#
loop_
_entity_poly.entity_id
_entity_poly.type
_entity_poly.pdbx_seq_one_letter_code
_entity_poly.pdbx_strand_id
1 'polypeptide(L)'
;MTYSVPESVNTDLSQPAIVHSAEQEWSPSPTAGVDRRFLERDGAEVARASSVVRYAPGSAFPEHTHDMGEEYLVLEGVFSDGDGDFRTGCYVRNPPGSKHAPFTKDGCTIFVKLRQFQEDDRQTVHKHIDDL
;
A
#
# COMPACT_ATOMS: atom_id res chain seq x y z
N MET A 1 6.02 21.08 8.39
CA MET A 1 5.96 19.77 9.07
C MET A 1 7.05 18.88 8.51
N THR A 2 7.80 18.25 9.37
CA THR A 2 8.85 17.32 8.98
C THR A 2 8.29 15.90 9.04
N TYR A 3 8.55 15.12 8.00
CA TYR A 3 8.16 13.71 7.98
C TYR A 3 9.36 12.87 8.38
N SER A 4 9.11 11.90 9.24
CA SER A 4 10.12 10.95 9.67
C SER A 4 9.65 9.54 9.29
N VAL A 5 10.47 8.86 8.49
CA VAL A 5 10.22 7.48 8.10
C VAL A 5 11.25 6.61 8.79
N PRO A 6 10.83 5.63 9.61
CA PRO A 6 11.78 4.66 10.13
C PRO A 6 12.32 3.82 8.97
N GLU A 7 13.65 3.79 8.82
CA GLU A 7 14.27 3.07 7.71
C GLU A 7 14.39 1.57 7.95
N SER A 8 14.19 1.13 9.19
CA SER A 8 14.33 -0.28 9.56
C SER A 8 13.23 -0.66 10.55
N VAL A 9 12.27 -1.43 10.08
CA VAL A 9 11.17 -1.99 10.89
C VAL A 9 11.05 -3.46 10.55
N ASN A 10 11.29 -4.34 11.53
CA ASN A 10 11.16 -5.79 11.33
C ASN A 10 11.90 -6.29 10.09
N THR A 11 13.14 -5.84 9.89
CA THR A 11 13.91 -6.12 8.66
C THR A 11 14.50 -7.52 8.62
N ASP A 12 14.67 -8.18 9.75
CA ASP A 12 15.21 -9.54 9.78
C ASP A 12 14.12 -10.55 9.43
N LEU A 13 14.09 -10.97 8.17
CA LEU A 13 13.09 -11.89 7.66
C LEU A 13 13.21 -13.33 8.19
N SER A 14 14.28 -13.64 8.94
CA SER A 14 14.42 -14.94 9.62
C SER A 14 13.70 -14.98 10.97
N GLN A 15 13.22 -13.83 11.45
CA GLN A 15 12.53 -13.70 12.72
C GLN A 15 11.04 -13.47 12.51
N PRO A 16 10.17 -14.05 13.35
CA PRO A 16 8.75 -13.70 13.29
C PRO A 16 8.55 -12.24 13.71
N ALA A 17 7.56 -11.60 13.11
CA ALA A 17 7.14 -10.25 13.48
C ALA A 17 5.64 -10.27 13.76
N ILE A 18 5.26 -9.75 14.91
CA ILE A 18 3.86 -9.66 15.33
C ILE A 18 3.57 -8.21 15.65
N VAL A 19 2.67 -7.60 14.88
CA VAL A 19 2.30 -6.20 15.03
C VAL A 19 0.78 -6.10 15.17
N HIS A 20 0.33 -5.46 16.23
CA HIS A 20 -1.07 -5.14 16.42
C HIS A 20 -1.32 -3.74 15.86
N SER A 21 -1.65 -3.66 14.58
CA SER A 21 -1.70 -2.40 13.86
C SER A 21 -2.75 -1.43 14.44
N ALA A 22 -3.82 -1.96 15.01
CA ALA A 22 -4.85 -1.12 15.64
C ALA A 22 -4.32 -0.36 16.88
N GLU A 23 -3.22 -0.79 17.47
CA GLU A 23 -2.59 -0.14 18.60
C GLU A 23 -1.51 0.86 18.19
N GLN A 24 -1.13 0.88 16.92
CA GLN A 24 -0.15 1.85 16.42
C GLN A 24 -0.83 3.20 16.15
N GLU A 25 -0.08 4.27 16.37
CA GLU A 25 -0.51 5.59 15.95
C GLU A 25 -0.34 5.76 14.44
N TRP A 26 -1.18 6.57 13.83
CA TRP A 26 -1.04 6.93 12.43
C TRP A 26 0.10 7.94 12.27
N SER A 27 0.96 7.69 11.29
CA SER A 27 2.08 8.58 10.93
C SER A 27 1.78 9.26 9.60
N PRO A 28 1.88 10.59 9.52
CA PRO A 28 1.64 11.27 8.24
C PRO A 28 2.65 10.86 7.18
N SER A 29 2.22 10.85 5.93
CA SER A 29 3.08 10.64 4.77
C SER A 29 3.44 11.99 4.13
N PRO A 30 4.38 12.01 3.17
CA PRO A 30 4.65 13.22 2.40
C PRO A 30 3.44 13.72 1.59
N THR A 31 2.48 12.83 1.31
CA THR A 31 1.26 13.18 0.57
C THR A 31 0.16 13.56 1.55
N ALA A 32 -0.43 14.74 1.36
CA ALA A 32 -1.52 15.21 2.20
C ALA A 32 -2.72 14.26 2.16
N GLY A 33 -3.32 14.01 3.32
CA GLY A 33 -4.47 13.12 3.46
C GLY A 33 -4.12 11.63 3.52
N VAL A 34 -2.85 11.29 3.51
CA VAL A 34 -2.38 9.89 3.55
C VAL A 34 -1.58 9.64 4.82
N ASP A 35 -2.07 8.74 5.66
CA ASP A 35 -1.42 8.33 6.90
C ASP A 35 -1.04 6.86 6.83
N ARG A 36 0.03 6.49 7.55
CA ARG A 36 0.59 5.14 7.50
C ARG A 36 0.78 4.55 8.89
N ARG A 37 0.69 3.21 8.96
CA ARG A 37 1.14 2.39 10.08
C ARG A 37 2.13 1.39 9.50
N PHE A 38 3.37 1.42 9.97
CA PHE A 38 4.45 0.61 9.41
C PHE A 38 4.46 -0.78 10.06
N LEU A 39 4.43 -1.85 9.24
CA LEU A 39 4.48 -3.24 9.71
C LEU A 39 5.87 -3.84 9.51
N GLU A 40 6.47 -3.58 8.36
CA GLU A 40 7.88 -3.84 8.08
C GLU A 40 8.39 -2.75 7.12
N ARG A 41 9.68 -2.49 7.16
CA ARG A 41 10.27 -1.53 6.24
C ARG A 41 11.78 -1.68 6.19
N ASP A 42 12.32 -1.74 4.97
CA ASP A 42 13.76 -1.73 4.73
C ASP A 42 14.01 -0.66 3.67
N GLY A 43 14.42 0.51 4.12
CA GLY A 43 14.64 1.71 3.33
C GLY A 43 13.80 2.90 3.80
N ALA A 44 14.03 4.05 3.18
CA ALA A 44 13.31 5.30 3.49
C ALA A 44 11.97 5.38 2.73
N GLU A 45 11.73 6.43 1.95
CA GLU A 45 10.48 6.50 1.16
C GLU A 45 10.47 5.49 0.01
N VAL A 46 11.63 5.17 -0.55
CA VAL A 46 11.79 4.08 -1.51
C VAL A 46 12.25 2.86 -0.73
N ALA A 47 11.38 1.88 -0.56
CA ALA A 47 11.63 0.78 0.35
C ALA A 47 10.88 -0.49 -0.04
N ARG A 48 11.41 -1.64 0.40
CA ARG A 48 10.60 -2.84 0.55
C ARG A 48 9.80 -2.63 1.84
N ALA A 49 8.50 -2.63 1.74
CA ALA A 49 7.66 -2.26 2.88
C ALA A 49 6.30 -2.94 2.86
N SER A 50 5.80 -3.21 4.05
CA SER A 50 4.40 -3.59 4.28
C SER A 50 3.82 -2.58 5.26
N SER A 51 2.67 -2.01 4.92
CA SER A 51 2.06 -0.95 5.72
C SER A 51 0.54 -1.03 5.65
N VAL A 52 -0.10 -0.51 6.69
CA VAL A 52 -1.52 -0.14 6.60
C VAL A 52 -1.55 1.34 6.27
N VAL A 53 -2.27 1.70 5.23
CA VAL A 53 -2.34 3.08 4.72
C VAL A 53 -3.78 3.55 4.68
N ARG A 54 -4.03 4.70 5.25
CA ARG A 54 -5.35 5.33 5.28
C ARG A 54 -5.34 6.58 4.41
N TYR A 55 -6.32 6.65 3.51
CA TYR A 55 -6.50 7.76 2.59
C TYR A 55 -7.75 8.54 2.98
N ALA A 56 -7.61 9.84 3.18
CA ALA A 56 -8.75 10.73 3.43
C ALA A 56 -9.66 10.82 2.21
N PRO A 57 -10.96 11.11 2.39
CA PRO A 57 -11.87 11.34 1.28
C PRO A 57 -11.32 12.39 0.31
N GLY A 58 -11.43 12.14 -0.98
CA GLY A 58 -10.95 13.04 -2.02
C GLY A 58 -9.46 12.98 -2.30
N SER A 59 -8.73 12.04 -1.70
CA SER A 59 -7.31 11.87 -2.00
C SER A 59 -7.11 11.37 -3.42
N ALA A 60 -6.13 11.95 -4.12
CA ALA A 60 -5.77 11.55 -5.47
C ALA A 60 -4.27 11.70 -5.66
N PHE A 61 -3.71 10.83 -6.48
CA PHE A 61 -2.29 10.79 -6.75
C PHE A 61 -2.04 10.94 -8.25
N PRO A 62 -0.95 11.60 -8.65
CA PRO A 62 -0.55 11.60 -10.06
C PRO A 62 -0.19 10.17 -10.48
N GLU A 63 -0.21 9.92 -11.78
CA GLU A 63 0.25 8.64 -12.32
C GLU A 63 1.68 8.38 -11.86
N HIS A 64 1.91 7.18 -11.36
CA HIS A 64 3.23 6.76 -10.91
C HIS A 64 3.48 5.30 -11.29
N THR A 65 4.78 4.95 -11.35
CA THR A 65 5.24 3.62 -11.71
C THR A 65 5.72 2.89 -10.46
N HIS A 66 5.36 1.61 -10.35
CA HIS A 66 5.86 0.73 -9.30
C HIS A 66 7.08 -0.03 -9.80
N ASP A 67 8.29 0.37 -9.39
CA ASP A 67 9.53 -0.19 -9.90
C ASP A 67 9.65 -1.71 -9.71
N MET A 68 9.31 -2.20 -8.52
CA MET A 68 9.34 -3.62 -8.18
C MET A 68 7.95 -4.16 -7.83
N GLY A 69 6.92 -3.44 -8.27
CA GLY A 69 5.54 -3.85 -8.06
C GLY A 69 4.98 -3.53 -6.68
N GLU A 70 3.68 -3.72 -6.57
CA GLU A 70 2.94 -3.64 -5.31
C GLU A 70 1.80 -4.65 -5.31
N GLU A 71 1.37 -5.01 -4.12
CA GLU A 71 0.09 -5.68 -3.94
C GLU A 71 -0.62 -5.05 -2.76
N TYR A 72 -1.95 -4.99 -2.82
CA TYR A 72 -2.72 -4.50 -1.69
C TYR A 72 -4.06 -5.19 -1.57
N LEU A 73 -4.56 -5.17 -0.34
CA LEU A 73 -5.91 -5.63 0.01
C LEU A 73 -6.66 -4.44 0.58
N VAL A 74 -7.84 -4.15 0.04
CA VAL A 74 -8.69 -3.08 0.55
C VAL A 74 -9.38 -3.56 1.83
N LEU A 75 -9.08 -2.91 2.94
CA LEU A 75 -9.61 -3.25 4.26
C LEU A 75 -10.91 -2.50 4.56
N GLU A 76 -11.03 -1.27 4.06
CA GLU A 76 -12.18 -0.41 4.31
C GLU A 76 -12.33 0.59 3.16
N GLY A 77 -13.55 0.88 2.77
CA GLY A 77 -13.83 1.86 1.73
C GLY A 77 -13.60 1.35 0.32
N VAL A 78 -13.37 2.29 -0.59
CA VAL A 78 -13.13 2.00 -2.02
C VAL A 78 -11.89 2.74 -2.48
N PHE A 79 -10.96 2.01 -3.06
CA PHE A 79 -9.77 2.55 -3.72
C PHE A 79 -9.93 2.36 -5.22
N SER A 80 -9.64 3.39 -6.00
CA SER A 80 -9.94 3.40 -7.43
C SER A 80 -8.71 3.77 -8.26
N ASP A 81 -8.70 3.35 -9.51
CA ASP A 81 -7.75 3.81 -10.52
C ASP A 81 -8.39 3.69 -11.91
N GLY A 82 -7.59 3.82 -12.98
CA GLY A 82 -8.10 3.72 -14.35
C GLY A 82 -8.69 2.36 -14.72
N ASP A 83 -8.38 1.31 -13.96
CA ASP A 83 -8.88 -0.04 -14.22
C ASP A 83 -10.17 -0.36 -13.47
N GLY A 84 -10.57 0.46 -12.51
CA GLY A 84 -11.82 0.25 -11.80
C GLY A 84 -11.87 0.78 -10.39
N ASP A 85 -12.95 0.40 -9.71
CA ASP A 85 -13.20 0.72 -8.30
C ASP A 85 -13.07 -0.56 -7.48
N PHE A 86 -12.16 -0.54 -6.52
CA PHE A 86 -11.84 -1.71 -5.70
C PHE A 86 -12.39 -1.52 -4.29
N ARG A 87 -13.45 -2.28 -3.99
CA ARG A 87 -14.14 -2.20 -2.70
C ARG A 87 -13.45 -3.05 -1.63
N THR A 88 -13.88 -2.91 -0.41
CA THR A 88 -13.42 -3.73 0.74
C THR A 88 -13.39 -5.22 0.37
N GLY A 89 -12.27 -5.87 0.66
CA GLY A 89 -12.04 -7.28 0.33
C GLY A 89 -11.40 -7.50 -1.04
N CYS A 90 -11.18 -6.46 -1.83
CA CYS A 90 -10.53 -6.60 -3.13
C CYS A 90 -9.02 -6.68 -2.97
N TYR A 91 -8.41 -7.68 -3.59
CA TYR A 91 -6.97 -7.80 -3.72
C TYR A 91 -6.54 -7.34 -5.11
N VAL A 92 -5.51 -6.52 -5.17
CA VAL A 92 -4.93 -6.01 -6.42
C VAL A 92 -3.43 -6.24 -6.40
N ARG A 93 -2.90 -6.75 -7.49
CA ARG A 93 -1.45 -6.85 -7.71
C ARG A 93 -1.08 -6.06 -8.96
N ASN A 94 -0.21 -5.09 -8.79
CA ASN A 94 0.36 -4.29 -9.85
C ASN A 94 1.82 -4.73 -10.05
N PRO A 95 2.15 -5.39 -11.16
CA PRO A 95 3.48 -5.96 -11.35
C PRO A 95 4.57 -4.89 -11.51
N PRO A 96 5.86 -5.28 -11.42
CA PRO A 96 6.96 -4.36 -11.67
C PRO A 96 6.80 -3.61 -12.99
N GLY A 97 7.00 -2.30 -12.95
CA GLY A 97 6.89 -1.43 -14.12
C GLY A 97 5.47 -1.00 -14.47
N SER A 98 4.46 -1.47 -13.76
CA SER A 98 3.09 -1.03 -13.97
C SER A 98 2.89 0.42 -13.52
N LYS A 99 1.87 1.07 -14.10
CA LYS A 99 1.54 2.46 -13.81
C LYS A 99 0.08 2.59 -13.44
N HIS A 100 -0.22 3.47 -12.50
CA HIS A 100 -1.59 3.86 -12.22
C HIS A 100 -1.67 5.26 -11.60
N ALA A 101 -2.87 5.83 -11.58
CA ALA A 101 -3.17 7.09 -10.93
C ALA A 101 -4.32 6.85 -9.94
N PRO A 102 -4.02 6.37 -8.73
CA PRO A 102 -5.07 5.97 -7.79
C PRO A 102 -5.74 7.16 -7.14
N PHE A 103 -6.99 6.94 -6.73
CA PHE A 103 -7.77 7.94 -6.00
C PHE A 103 -8.82 7.26 -5.13
N THR A 104 -9.38 8.00 -4.19
CA THR A 104 -10.53 7.55 -3.42
C THR A 104 -11.49 8.71 -3.22
N LYS A 105 -12.75 8.49 -3.53
CA LYS A 105 -13.79 9.50 -3.39
C LYS A 105 -14.17 9.69 -1.91
N ASP A 106 -14.42 8.61 -1.23
CA ASP A 106 -15.00 8.62 0.13
C ASP A 106 -14.01 8.19 1.21
N GLY A 107 -12.75 7.97 0.83
CA GLY A 107 -11.72 7.48 1.74
C GLY A 107 -11.61 5.96 1.71
N CYS A 108 -10.43 5.46 2.10
CA CYS A 108 -10.22 4.02 2.22
C CYS A 108 -9.01 3.72 3.09
N THR A 109 -8.92 2.46 3.48
CA THR A 109 -7.77 1.90 4.18
C THR A 109 -7.35 0.64 3.45
N ILE A 110 -6.06 0.50 3.19
CA ILE A 110 -5.49 -0.67 2.52
C ILE A 110 -4.34 -1.26 3.34
N PHE A 111 -4.12 -2.55 3.17
CA PHE A 111 -2.86 -3.20 3.53
C PHE A 111 -2.06 -3.32 2.24
N VAL A 112 -0.87 -2.74 2.19
CA VAL A 112 -0.06 -2.70 0.97
C VAL A 112 1.34 -3.25 1.22
N LYS A 113 1.85 -3.98 0.22
CA LYS A 113 3.22 -4.48 0.16
C LYS A 113 3.89 -3.92 -1.08
N LEU A 114 5.03 -3.26 -0.88
CA LEU A 114 5.77 -2.56 -1.93
C LEU A 114 7.11 -3.23 -2.22
N ARG A 115 7.47 -3.30 -3.51
CA ARG A 115 8.81 -3.71 -3.98
C ARG A 115 9.20 -5.12 -3.56
N GLN A 116 8.26 -6.05 -3.62
CA GLN A 116 8.48 -7.43 -3.17
C GLN A 116 8.44 -8.46 -4.29
N PHE A 117 8.15 -8.04 -5.51
CA PHE A 117 8.06 -8.96 -6.65
C PHE A 117 9.39 -9.08 -7.38
N GLN A 118 9.56 -10.17 -8.12
CA GLN A 118 10.66 -10.34 -9.06
C GLN A 118 10.42 -9.49 -10.30
N GLU A 119 11.49 -9.12 -11.01
CA GLU A 119 11.39 -8.26 -12.20
C GLU A 119 10.49 -8.84 -13.30
N ASP A 120 10.38 -10.17 -13.40
CA ASP A 120 9.58 -10.84 -14.41
C ASP A 120 8.14 -11.14 -14.00
N ASP A 121 7.74 -10.76 -12.80
CA ASP A 121 6.34 -10.84 -12.35
C ASP A 121 5.55 -9.68 -13.00
N ARG A 122 4.94 -9.93 -14.16
CA ARG A 122 4.37 -8.85 -14.97
C ARG A 122 2.87 -8.96 -15.19
N GLN A 123 2.19 -9.79 -14.43
CA GLN A 123 0.75 -9.98 -14.57
C GLN A 123 -0.02 -9.26 -13.48
N THR A 124 -0.91 -8.34 -13.89
CA THR A 124 -1.83 -7.69 -12.96
C THR A 124 -2.98 -8.65 -12.63
N VAL A 125 -3.35 -8.69 -11.36
CA VAL A 125 -4.44 -9.53 -10.87
C VAL A 125 -5.39 -8.69 -10.03
N HIS A 126 -6.68 -8.82 -10.31
CA HIS A 126 -7.75 -8.21 -9.50
C HIS A 126 -8.63 -9.35 -9.01
N LYS A 127 -8.69 -9.54 -7.70
CA LYS A 127 -9.58 -10.53 -7.08
C LYS A 127 -10.25 -9.97 -5.85
N HIS A 128 -11.48 -10.36 -5.66
CA HIS A 128 -12.20 -10.07 -4.42
C HIS A 128 -12.21 -11.32 -3.54
N ILE A 129 -12.17 -11.14 -2.24
CA ILE A 129 -12.14 -12.26 -1.29
C ILE A 129 -13.35 -13.18 -1.45
N ASP A 130 -14.50 -12.65 -1.88
CA ASP A 130 -15.71 -13.44 -2.10
C ASP A 130 -15.62 -14.32 -3.38
N ASP A 131 -14.60 -14.10 -4.21
CA ASP A 131 -14.40 -14.83 -5.46
C ASP A 131 -13.45 -16.04 -5.28
N LEU A 132 -12.97 -16.28 -4.08
CA LEU A 132 -12.02 -17.36 -3.77
C LEU A 132 -12.71 -18.67 -3.41
#